data_214959e044799d4fd4900957dbb49581
#
_entry.id   214959e044799d4fd4900957dbb49581
#
_cell.length_a   1.000
_cell.length_b   1.000
_cell.length_c   1.000
_cell.angle_alpha   90.00
_cell.angle_beta   90.00
_cell.angle_gamma   90.00
#
_symmetry.space_group_name_H-M   'P 1'
#
loop_
_entity.id
_entity.type
_entity.pdbx_description
1 polymer ?
#
loop_
_entity_poly.entity_id
_entity_poly.type
_entity_poly.pdbx_seq_one_letter_code
_entity_poly.pdbx_strand_id
1 'polypeptide(L)'
;MKEFLHYKTVRNNALKLAYRMYKEGFIPDVIYVSLRGGAYMGNVISEFYKAVLKGTSHKPVFYAAVVARSYTDIKSHESVAVDGWTYSPENLRPGDKVLFVDDIYDSGYTINFLVNYIMSKGPKREDIKVAVHDYKVQEYLDKNLNITPDYWCRKHIIKAQCDEIWIHYMSHELIGLTDEELEKYYFNDDPELREVFSVIRW
;
A
#
# COMPACT_ATOMS: atom_id res chain seq x y z
N MET A 1 5.36 15.21 13.11
CA MET A 1 6.29 15.65 12.02
C MET A 1 5.70 15.20 10.70
N LYS A 2 5.83 15.99 9.60
CA LYS A 2 5.40 15.61 8.25
C LYS A 2 6.63 15.33 7.37
N GLU A 3 6.64 14.20 6.66
CA GLU A 3 7.68 13.82 5.72
C GLU A 3 7.09 13.73 4.31
N PHE A 4 7.70 14.41 3.34
CA PHE A 4 7.26 14.40 1.94
C PHE A 4 8.00 13.30 1.16
N LEU A 5 7.24 12.44 0.50
CA LEU A 5 7.78 11.33 -0.26
C LEU A 5 7.48 11.48 -1.74
N HIS A 6 8.53 11.76 -2.51
CA HIS A 6 8.44 11.97 -3.96
C HIS A 6 8.05 10.67 -4.69
N TYR A 7 7.21 10.80 -5.72
CA TYR A 7 6.76 9.69 -6.56
C TYR A 7 7.92 8.88 -7.16
N LYS A 8 9.03 9.54 -7.55
CA LYS A 8 10.24 8.90 -8.06
C LYS A 8 10.87 7.96 -7.02
N THR A 9 10.88 8.36 -5.76
CA THR A 9 11.38 7.54 -4.64
C THR A 9 10.49 6.31 -4.45
N VAL A 10 9.17 6.49 -4.41
CA VAL A 10 8.22 5.37 -4.29
C VAL A 10 8.39 4.38 -5.44
N ARG A 11 8.48 4.89 -6.69
CA ARG A 11 8.70 4.03 -7.87
C ARG A 11 9.99 3.21 -7.77
N ASN A 12 11.09 3.84 -7.45
CA ASN A 12 12.39 3.17 -7.39
C ASN A 12 12.43 2.13 -6.25
N ASN A 13 11.81 2.44 -5.12
CA ASN A 13 11.70 1.53 -4.00
C ASN A 13 10.79 0.34 -4.34
N ALA A 14 9.67 0.58 -5.01
CA ALA A 14 8.77 -0.49 -5.49
C ALA A 14 9.49 -1.46 -6.45
N LEU A 15 10.31 -0.95 -7.37
CA LEU A 15 11.13 -1.80 -8.26
C LEU A 15 12.14 -2.65 -7.48
N LYS A 16 12.83 -2.06 -6.50
CA LYS A 16 13.78 -2.80 -5.65
C LYS A 16 13.07 -3.87 -4.82
N LEU A 17 11.88 -3.56 -4.31
CA LEU A 17 11.07 -4.50 -3.54
C LEU A 17 10.58 -5.66 -4.41
N ALA A 18 10.07 -5.37 -5.61
CA ALA A 18 9.66 -6.37 -6.59
C ALA A 18 10.82 -7.30 -6.98
N TYR A 19 12.01 -6.71 -7.22
CA TYR A 19 13.21 -7.48 -7.51
C TYR A 19 13.62 -8.40 -6.35
N ARG A 20 13.52 -7.91 -5.09
CA ARG A 20 13.80 -8.73 -3.89
C ARG A 20 12.85 -9.92 -3.83
N MET A 21 11.54 -9.70 -3.94
CA MET A 21 10.53 -10.76 -3.96
C MET A 21 10.82 -11.80 -5.06
N TYR A 22 11.14 -11.34 -6.26
CA TYR A 22 11.49 -12.20 -7.39
C TYR A 22 12.73 -13.06 -7.11
N LYS A 23 13.79 -12.46 -6.54
CA LYS A 23 15.03 -13.17 -6.17
C LYS A 23 14.81 -14.21 -5.07
N GLU A 24 13.84 -14.01 -4.20
CA GLU A 24 13.43 -14.97 -3.16
C GLU A 24 12.49 -16.05 -3.72
N GLY A 25 12.21 -16.04 -5.03
CA GLY A 25 11.38 -17.03 -5.70
C GLY A 25 9.88 -16.83 -5.53
N PHE A 26 9.45 -15.66 -5.01
CA PHE A 26 8.03 -15.35 -4.89
C PHE A 26 7.52 -14.70 -6.18
N ILE A 27 6.68 -15.43 -6.90
CA ILE A 27 5.97 -14.97 -8.10
C ILE A 27 4.48 -15.07 -7.79
N PRO A 28 3.74 -13.95 -7.69
CA PRO A 28 2.31 -13.98 -7.40
C PRO A 28 1.50 -14.43 -8.62
N ASP A 29 0.40 -15.15 -8.37
CA ASP A 29 -0.64 -15.39 -9.37
C ASP A 29 -1.58 -14.17 -9.45
N VAL A 30 -1.84 -13.53 -8.30
CA VAL A 30 -2.69 -12.34 -8.19
C VAL A 30 -2.00 -11.28 -7.33
N ILE A 31 -2.02 -10.05 -7.80
CA ILE A 31 -1.65 -8.86 -7.03
C ILE A 31 -2.94 -8.10 -6.72
N TYR A 32 -3.28 -7.96 -5.44
CA TYR A 32 -4.32 -7.04 -4.99
C TYR A 32 -3.69 -5.75 -4.50
N VAL A 33 -4.20 -4.63 -4.99
CA VAL A 33 -3.82 -3.30 -4.48
C VAL A 33 -4.96 -2.70 -3.66
N SER A 34 -4.62 -2.18 -2.51
CA SER A 34 -5.54 -1.38 -1.70
C SER A 34 -5.70 0.00 -2.34
N LEU A 35 -6.92 0.35 -2.73
CA LEU A 35 -7.18 1.68 -3.25
C LEU A 35 -7.47 2.65 -2.09
N ARG A 36 -6.88 3.85 -2.15
CA ARG A 36 -6.15 4.44 -3.26
C ARG A 36 -4.63 4.31 -3.11
N GLY A 37 -4.10 4.25 -1.88
CA GLY A 37 -2.69 4.39 -1.57
C GLY A 37 -1.79 3.37 -2.28
N GLY A 38 -2.18 2.09 -2.25
CA GLY A 38 -1.41 1.00 -2.86
C GLY A 38 -1.32 1.02 -4.39
N ALA A 39 -2.17 1.82 -5.08
CA ALA A 39 -2.29 1.78 -6.53
C ALA A 39 -0.98 2.10 -7.27
N TYR A 40 -0.28 3.17 -6.86
CA TYR A 40 0.94 3.60 -7.54
C TYR A 40 2.06 2.56 -7.40
N MET A 41 2.31 2.09 -6.19
CA MET A 41 3.32 1.07 -5.90
C MET A 41 2.96 -0.27 -6.57
N GLY A 42 1.71 -0.69 -6.46
CA GLY A 42 1.23 -1.95 -7.03
C GLY A 42 1.31 -1.98 -8.55
N ASN A 43 1.03 -0.86 -9.23
CA ASN A 43 1.18 -0.75 -10.67
C ASN A 43 2.65 -0.97 -11.10
N VAL A 44 3.61 -0.36 -10.40
CA VAL A 44 5.04 -0.55 -10.67
C VAL A 44 5.47 -2.00 -10.46
N ILE A 45 5.02 -2.64 -9.38
CA ILE A 45 5.32 -4.05 -9.09
C ILE A 45 4.72 -4.96 -10.16
N SER A 46 3.48 -4.70 -10.58
CA SER A 46 2.81 -5.46 -11.64
C SER A 46 3.58 -5.38 -12.96
N GLU A 47 4.00 -4.19 -13.37
CA GLU A 47 4.79 -4.01 -14.59
C GLU A 47 6.17 -4.69 -14.49
N PHE A 48 6.80 -4.70 -13.31
CA PHE A 48 8.03 -5.46 -13.09
C PHE A 48 7.82 -6.95 -13.38
N TYR A 49 6.79 -7.58 -12.77
CA TYR A 49 6.51 -9.00 -13.00
C TYR A 49 6.15 -9.30 -14.46
N LYS A 50 5.35 -8.45 -15.08
CA LYS A 50 5.04 -8.56 -16.51
C LYS A 50 6.31 -8.54 -17.39
N ALA A 51 7.27 -7.69 -17.05
CA ALA A 51 8.53 -7.58 -17.80
C ALA A 51 9.43 -8.81 -17.60
N VAL A 52 9.65 -9.26 -16.36
CA VAL A 52 10.58 -10.37 -16.06
C VAL A 52 10.01 -11.74 -16.45
N LEU A 53 8.69 -11.88 -16.51
CA LEU A 53 8.04 -13.14 -16.91
C LEU A 53 7.79 -13.23 -18.42
N LYS A 54 8.07 -12.16 -19.18
CA LYS A 54 7.88 -12.15 -20.63
C LYS A 54 8.70 -13.24 -21.30
N GLY A 55 8.02 -14.10 -22.08
CA GLY A 55 8.67 -15.22 -22.78
C GLY A 55 8.97 -16.45 -21.93
N THR A 56 8.56 -16.44 -20.66
CA THR A 56 8.65 -17.64 -19.80
C THR A 56 7.35 -18.48 -19.91
N SER A 57 7.36 -19.66 -19.29
CA SER A 57 6.17 -20.52 -19.18
C SER A 57 5.21 -20.12 -18.03
N HIS A 58 5.53 -19.09 -17.26
CA HIS A 58 4.65 -18.60 -16.19
C HIS A 58 3.37 -17.99 -16.76
N LYS A 59 2.26 -18.22 -16.07
CA LYS A 59 1.01 -17.54 -16.35
C LYS A 59 1.17 -16.04 -16.11
N PRO A 60 0.45 -15.18 -16.85
CA PRO A 60 0.40 -13.76 -16.55
C PRO A 60 -0.12 -13.52 -15.13
N VAL A 61 0.55 -12.63 -14.40
CA VAL A 61 0.12 -12.19 -13.08
C VAL A 61 -1.17 -11.37 -13.23
N PHE A 62 -2.20 -11.73 -12.47
CA PHE A 62 -3.45 -11.00 -12.49
C PHE A 62 -3.35 -9.78 -11.57
N TYR A 63 -3.63 -8.59 -12.10
CA TYR A 63 -3.60 -7.34 -11.34
C TYR A 63 -5.03 -6.92 -10.99
N ALA A 64 -5.31 -6.80 -9.70
CA ALA A 64 -6.62 -6.51 -9.16
C ALA A 64 -6.57 -5.42 -8.09
N ALA A 65 -7.72 -4.83 -7.80
CA ALA A 65 -7.86 -3.82 -6.78
C ALA A 65 -8.96 -4.18 -5.78
N VAL A 66 -8.81 -3.67 -4.56
CA VAL A 66 -9.84 -3.66 -3.53
C VAL A 66 -10.06 -2.25 -3.04
N VAL A 67 -11.31 -1.87 -2.85
CA VAL A 67 -11.70 -0.63 -2.18
C VAL A 67 -12.15 -0.98 -0.77
N ALA A 68 -11.38 -0.55 0.22
CA ALA A 68 -11.69 -0.72 1.62
C ALA A 68 -11.62 0.63 2.34
N ARG A 69 -12.53 0.84 3.28
CA ARG A 69 -12.57 2.03 4.14
C ARG A 69 -12.53 1.60 5.59
N SER A 70 -11.62 2.19 6.37
CA SER A 70 -11.66 2.09 7.81
C SER A 70 -12.53 3.20 8.39
N TYR A 71 -13.42 2.84 9.29
CA TYR A 71 -14.23 3.79 10.04
C TYR A 71 -13.75 3.77 11.49
N THR A 72 -13.37 4.96 11.98
CA THR A 72 -13.13 5.16 13.42
C THR A 72 -14.47 5.54 14.05
N ASP A 73 -15.18 4.55 14.60
CA ASP A 73 -16.38 4.87 15.39
C ASP A 73 -15.97 5.29 16.81
N ILE A 74 -16.68 6.28 17.36
CA ILE A 74 -16.40 6.88 18.69
C ILE A 74 -16.54 5.84 19.82
N LYS A 75 -17.02 4.64 19.52
CA LYS A 75 -17.24 3.54 20.48
C LYS A 75 -16.40 2.28 20.17
N SER A 76 -15.08 2.42 20.21
CA SER A 76 -14.12 1.34 20.50
C SER A 76 -13.77 0.25 19.47
N HIS A 77 -14.23 0.24 18.23
CA HIS A 77 -13.71 -0.72 17.26
C HIS A 77 -13.57 -0.07 15.88
N GLU A 78 -12.33 -0.10 15.32
CA GLU A 78 -12.14 0.20 13.90
C GLU A 78 -12.85 -0.89 13.09
N SER A 79 -13.91 -0.50 12.39
CA SER A 79 -14.58 -1.38 11.44
C SER A 79 -14.06 -1.12 10.04
N VAL A 80 -13.78 -2.19 9.29
CA VAL A 80 -13.38 -2.12 7.89
C VAL A 80 -14.58 -2.47 7.03
N ALA A 81 -15.01 -1.57 6.16
CA ALA A 81 -15.98 -1.85 5.12
C ALA A 81 -15.27 -2.06 3.78
N VAL A 82 -15.68 -3.08 3.05
CA VAL A 82 -15.19 -3.35 1.69
C VAL A 82 -16.28 -2.98 0.70
N ASP A 83 -15.98 -1.98 -0.14
CA ASP A 83 -16.92 -1.52 -1.17
C ASP A 83 -16.87 -2.41 -2.43
N GLY A 84 -15.77 -3.12 -2.65
CA GLY A 84 -15.68 -4.06 -3.76
C GLY A 84 -14.27 -4.54 -4.09
N TRP A 85 -14.25 -5.62 -4.87
CA TRP A 85 -13.06 -6.24 -5.46
C TRP A 85 -13.20 -6.25 -6.97
N THR A 86 -12.17 -5.87 -7.71
CA THR A 86 -12.17 -6.00 -9.18
C THR A 86 -11.97 -7.44 -9.64
N TYR A 87 -11.40 -8.27 -8.77
CA TYR A 87 -11.36 -9.73 -8.91
C TYR A 87 -11.73 -10.33 -7.56
N SER A 88 -12.86 -11.03 -7.50
CA SER A 88 -13.36 -11.58 -6.24
C SER A 88 -12.39 -12.61 -5.65
N PRO A 89 -12.02 -12.52 -4.35
CA PRO A 89 -11.26 -13.57 -3.68
C PRO A 89 -11.89 -14.96 -3.73
N GLU A 90 -13.18 -15.06 -4.01
CA GLU A 90 -13.89 -16.34 -4.21
C GLU A 90 -13.43 -17.10 -5.45
N ASN A 91 -12.78 -16.41 -6.40
CA ASN A 91 -12.18 -17.03 -7.59
C ASN A 91 -10.77 -17.58 -7.33
N LEU A 92 -10.17 -17.30 -6.17
CA LEU A 92 -8.87 -17.83 -5.80
C LEU A 92 -8.98 -19.33 -5.48
N ARG A 93 -7.90 -20.04 -5.82
CA ARG A 93 -7.79 -21.48 -5.58
C ARG A 93 -6.78 -21.74 -4.47
N PRO A 94 -6.90 -22.84 -3.74
CA PRO A 94 -5.84 -23.28 -2.83
C PRO A 94 -4.51 -23.42 -3.57
N GLY A 95 -3.47 -22.76 -3.03
CA GLY A 95 -2.13 -22.72 -3.63
C GLY A 95 -1.88 -21.55 -4.58
N ASP A 96 -2.90 -20.73 -4.92
CA ASP A 96 -2.67 -19.45 -5.61
C ASP A 96 -1.84 -18.52 -4.71
N LYS A 97 -0.76 -18.01 -5.24
CA LYS A 97 0.10 -17.04 -4.56
C LYS A 97 -0.46 -15.64 -4.70
N VAL A 98 -0.73 -15.01 -3.59
CA VAL A 98 -1.33 -13.68 -3.52
C VAL A 98 -0.32 -12.66 -2.99
N LEU A 99 -0.14 -11.56 -3.71
CA LEU A 99 0.55 -10.39 -3.21
C LEU A 99 -0.48 -9.30 -2.89
N PHE A 100 -0.55 -8.89 -1.63
CA PHE A 100 -1.34 -7.74 -1.22
C PHE A 100 -0.44 -6.52 -1.09
N VAL A 101 -0.79 -5.41 -1.76
CA VAL A 101 0.04 -4.20 -1.83
C VAL A 101 -0.73 -3.00 -1.29
N ASP A 102 -0.08 -2.26 -0.39
CA ASP A 102 -0.54 -0.96 0.08
C ASP A 102 0.65 0.02 0.17
N ASP A 103 0.39 1.32 0.28
CA ASP A 103 1.44 2.32 0.49
C ASP A 103 1.98 2.27 1.91
N ILE A 104 1.11 2.12 2.89
CA ILE A 104 1.48 2.17 4.30
C ILE A 104 0.76 1.11 5.14
N TYR A 105 1.51 0.47 6.03
CA TYR A 105 0.95 -0.26 7.16
C TYR A 105 1.02 0.69 8.38
N ASP A 106 -0.08 1.38 8.66
CA ASP A 106 -0.19 2.31 9.78
C ASP A 106 -0.81 1.61 11.00
N SER A 107 -2.14 1.65 11.14
CA SER A 107 -2.80 0.91 12.21
C SER A 107 -2.76 -0.62 11.99
N GLY A 108 -2.77 -1.06 10.76
CA GLY A 108 -2.74 -2.45 10.35
C GLY A 108 -4.10 -3.12 10.26
N TYR A 109 -5.18 -2.51 10.77
CA TYR A 109 -6.51 -3.14 10.82
C TYR A 109 -7.06 -3.48 9.43
N THR A 110 -6.92 -2.56 8.47
CA THR A 110 -7.40 -2.78 7.09
C THR A 110 -6.72 -3.99 6.45
N ILE A 111 -5.39 -4.05 6.53
CA ILE A 111 -4.61 -5.15 5.95
C ILE A 111 -4.95 -6.47 6.65
N ASN A 112 -5.03 -6.47 7.99
CA ASN A 112 -5.42 -7.67 8.74
C ASN A 112 -6.81 -8.17 8.33
N PHE A 113 -7.79 -7.28 8.21
CA PHE A 113 -9.14 -7.64 7.77
C PHE A 113 -9.12 -8.26 6.37
N LEU A 114 -8.49 -7.58 5.39
CA LEU A 114 -8.49 -8.00 3.99
C LEU A 114 -7.73 -9.31 3.78
N VAL A 115 -6.59 -9.50 4.43
CA VAL A 115 -5.82 -10.76 4.34
C VAL A 115 -6.57 -11.91 4.99
N ASN A 116 -7.17 -11.71 6.16
CA ASN A 116 -8.02 -12.73 6.80
C ASN A 116 -9.24 -13.06 5.93
N TYR A 117 -9.83 -12.06 5.26
CA TYR A 117 -10.92 -12.31 4.31
C TYR A 117 -10.45 -13.17 3.13
N ILE A 118 -9.29 -12.88 2.52
CA ILE A 118 -8.71 -13.70 1.45
C ILE A 118 -8.46 -15.13 1.95
N MET A 119 -7.90 -15.31 3.15
CA MET A 119 -7.66 -16.62 3.74
C MET A 119 -8.94 -17.41 3.93
N SER A 120 -10.05 -16.77 4.28
CA SER A 120 -11.37 -17.41 4.43
C SER A 120 -11.93 -17.98 3.11
N LYS A 121 -11.33 -17.60 1.95
CA LYS A 121 -11.74 -18.04 0.61
C LYS A 121 -10.86 -19.16 0.03
N GLY A 122 -9.86 -19.63 0.79
CA GLY A 122 -9.09 -20.82 0.42
C GLY A 122 -7.56 -20.68 0.47
N PRO A 123 -6.94 -19.56 0.08
CA PRO A 123 -5.50 -19.39 0.22
C PRO A 123 -5.04 -19.50 1.66
N LYS A 124 -3.88 -20.12 1.88
CA LYS A 124 -3.26 -20.18 3.21
C LYS A 124 -2.40 -18.93 3.44
N ARG A 125 -2.12 -18.63 4.73
CA ARG A 125 -1.25 -17.49 5.08
C ARG A 125 0.13 -17.56 4.40
N GLU A 126 0.69 -18.74 4.25
CA GLU A 126 1.98 -18.96 3.59
C GLU A 126 1.99 -18.56 2.11
N ASP A 127 0.84 -18.68 1.44
CA ASP A 127 0.65 -18.32 0.02
C ASP A 127 0.38 -16.82 -0.16
N ILE A 128 0.11 -16.08 0.93
CA ILE A 128 -0.18 -14.66 0.88
C ILE A 128 1.02 -13.88 1.39
N LYS A 129 1.48 -12.90 0.60
CA LYS A 129 2.50 -11.93 1.01
C LYS A 129 1.92 -10.53 1.01
N VAL A 130 2.32 -9.76 2.02
CA VAL A 130 1.94 -8.35 2.18
C VAL A 130 3.18 -7.49 1.92
N ALA A 131 3.07 -6.57 0.98
CA ALA A 131 4.11 -5.61 0.62
C ALA A 131 3.63 -4.19 0.82
N VAL A 132 4.39 -3.39 1.54
CA VAL A 132 4.09 -1.97 1.78
C VAL A 132 5.31 -1.11 1.53
N HIS A 133 5.10 0.16 1.21
CA HIS A 133 6.21 1.10 1.13
C HIS A 133 6.70 1.45 2.53
N ASP A 134 5.80 1.86 3.41
CA ASP A 134 6.11 2.24 4.78
C ASP A 134 5.42 1.32 5.79
N TYR A 135 6.22 0.77 6.70
CA TYR A 135 5.74 -0.06 7.80
C TYR A 135 5.95 0.64 9.13
N LYS A 136 4.87 1.12 9.75
CA LYS A 136 4.88 1.68 11.09
C LYS A 136 4.69 0.58 12.14
N VAL A 137 5.63 0.50 13.07
CA VAL A 137 5.54 -0.34 14.27
C VAL A 137 5.29 0.59 15.45
N GLN A 138 4.05 0.69 15.87
CA GLN A 138 3.60 1.55 16.97
C GLN A 138 3.70 0.77 18.28
N GLU A 139 4.87 0.84 18.94
CA GLU A 139 5.15 0.08 20.17
C GLU A 139 4.32 0.52 21.38
N TYR A 140 3.74 1.72 21.30
CA TYR A 140 2.90 2.28 22.37
C TYR A 140 1.44 1.80 22.31
N LEU A 141 1.05 1.06 21.27
CA LEU A 141 -0.28 0.49 21.11
C LEU A 141 -0.23 -1.02 21.26
N ASP A 142 -1.05 -1.52 22.16
CA ASP A 142 -1.30 -2.97 22.27
C ASP A 142 -2.30 -3.39 21.20
N LYS A 143 -1.78 -3.92 20.09
CA LYS A 143 -2.58 -4.37 18.95
C LYS A 143 -2.53 -5.88 18.85
N ASN A 144 -3.67 -6.50 18.99
CA ASN A 144 -3.79 -7.95 18.75
C ASN A 144 -4.01 -8.22 17.25
N LEU A 145 -2.96 -7.97 16.44
CA LEU A 145 -2.96 -8.20 15.00
C LEU A 145 -2.02 -9.36 14.64
N ASN A 146 -2.53 -10.30 13.86
CA ASN A 146 -1.79 -11.50 13.46
C ASN A 146 -1.13 -11.40 12.08
N ILE A 147 -1.45 -10.35 11.31
CA ILE A 147 -0.87 -10.09 9.99
C ILE A 147 0.02 -8.87 10.06
N THR A 148 1.28 -9.04 9.73
CA THR A 148 2.25 -7.95 9.53
C THR A 148 2.80 -8.02 8.11
N PRO A 149 3.37 -6.92 7.56
CA PRO A 149 4.01 -6.95 6.26
C PRO A 149 5.13 -7.98 6.18
N ASP A 150 5.16 -8.76 5.08
CA ASP A 150 6.27 -9.65 4.74
C ASP A 150 7.39 -8.85 4.08
N TYR A 151 7.03 -7.79 3.35
CA TYR A 151 7.93 -6.93 2.60
C TYR A 151 7.63 -5.46 2.85
N TRP A 152 8.67 -4.66 3.03
CA TRP A 152 8.57 -3.20 3.17
C TRP A 152 9.79 -2.51 2.59
N CYS A 153 9.62 -1.26 2.16
CA CYS A 153 10.72 -0.43 1.70
C CYS A 153 11.38 0.30 2.88
N ARG A 154 10.56 0.82 3.80
CA ARG A 154 11.01 1.54 5.00
C ARG A 154 10.24 1.04 6.22
N LYS A 155 10.92 1.02 7.37
CA LYS A 155 10.30 0.65 8.65
C LYS A 155 10.50 1.76 9.67
N HIS A 156 9.42 2.15 10.34
CA HIS A 156 9.39 3.20 11.35
C HIS A 156 9.02 2.60 12.70
N ILE A 157 9.87 2.79 13.69
CA ILE A 157 9.59 2.38 15.07
C ILE A 157 9.09 3.61 15.82
N ILE A 158 7.84 3.58 16.23
CA ILE A 158 7.14 4.68 16.92
C ILE A 158 6.93 4.27 18.37
N LYS A 159 7.67 4.90 19.27
CA LYS A 159 7.67 4.51 20.69
C LYS A 159 6.59 5.21 21.49
N ALA A 160 6.16 6.39 21.08
CA ALA A 160 5.14 7.18 21.74
C ALA A 160 4.26 7.91 20.70
N GLN A 161 3.06 8.29 21.09
CA GLN A 161 2.14 9.00 20.20
C GLN A 161 2.71 10.34 19.69
N CYS A 162 3.54 11.02 20.49
CA CYS A 162 4.20 12.26 20.06
C CYS A 162 5.26 12.06 18.98
N ASP A 163 5.73 10.82 18.78
CA ASP A 163 6.71 10.46 17.74
C ASP A 163 6.05 10.12 16.39
N GLU A 164 4.71 10.20 16.30
CA GLU A 164 3.99 9.91 15.07
C GLU A 164 4.46 10.80 13.92
N ILE A 165 4.68 10.14 12.76
CA ILE A 165 5.06 10.79 11.52
C ILE A 165 3.89 10.71 10.54
N TRP A 166 3.55 11.83 9.93
CA TRP A 166 2.68 11.85 8.76
C TRP A 166 3.55 11.74 7.51
N ILE A 167 3.38 10.67 6.74
CA ILE A 167 4.07 10.48 5.48
C ILE A 167 3.15 10.96 4.38
N HIS A 168 3.52 12.09 3.76
CA HIS A 168 2.78 12.68 2.67
C HIS A 168 3.31 12.13 1.33
N TYR A 169 2.51 11.28 0.70
CA TYR A 169 2.83 10.69 -0.59
C TYR A 169 2.45 11.65 -1.72
N MET A 170 3.44 12.33 -2.31
CA MET A 170 3.22 13.28 -3.40
C MET A 170 2.64 12.63 -4.66
N SER A 171 2.61 11.29 -4.73
CA SER A 171 2.01 10.55 -5.84
C SER A 171 0.48 10.59 -5.87
N HIS A 172 -0.19 10.84 -4.73
CA HIS A 172 -1.65 10.75 -4.64
C HIS A 172 -2.30 11.58 -3.53
N GLU A 173 -1.51 12.23 -2.66
CA GLU A 173 -2.05 13.07 -1.60
C GLU A 173 -1.92 14.55 -1.95
N LEU A 174 -3.01 15.29 -1.79
CA LEU A 174 -3.07 16.74 -2.06
C LEU A 174 -3.66 17.53 -0.88
N ILE A 175 -4.13 16.85 0.18
CA ILE A 175 -4.84 17.50 1.29
C ILE A 175 -3.87 17.79 2.43
N GLY A 176 -4.16 18.87 3.18
CA GLY A 176 -3.42 19.23 4.40
C GLY A 176 -2.04 19.86 4.13
N LEU A 177 -1.88 20.49 2.97
CA LEU A 177 -0.67 21.22 2.59
C LEU A 177 -0.75 22.67 3.06
N THR A 178 0.35 23.21 3.58
CA THR A 178 0.50 24.64 3.85
C THR A 178 1.01 25.37 2.61
N ASP A 179 0.86 26.70 2.56
CA ASP A 179 1.38 27.51 1.45
C ASP A 179 2.90 27.36 1.29
N GLU A 180 3.64 27.22 2.40
CA GLU A 180 5.09 27.00 2.37
C GLU A 180 5.44 25.62 1.78
N GLU A 181 4.64 24.60 2.09
CA GLU A 181 4.81 23.25 1.56
C GLU A 181 4.46 23.19 0.06
N LEU A 182 3.40 23.90 -0.36
CA LEU A 182 3.03 24.04 -1.76
C LEU A 182 4.15 24.72 -2.55
N GLU A 183 4.67 25.84 -2.04
CA GLU A 183 5.77 26.55 -2.66
C GLU A 183 6.99 25.65 -2.84
N LYS A 184 7.40 24.99 -1.76
CA LYS A 184 8.62 24.20 -1.70
C LYS A 184 8.58 22.93 -2.55
N TYR A 185 7.45 22.21 -2.54
CA TYR A 185 7.37 20.86 -3.08
C TYR A 185 6.63 20.74 -4.41
N TYR A 186 5.88 21.81 -4.80
CA TYR A 186 5.08 21.79 -6.02
C TYR A 186 5.43 22.97 -6.94
N PHE A 187 5.33 24.21 -6.46
CA PHE A 187 5.42 25.38 -7.31
C PHE A 187 6.85 25.74 -7.74
N ASN A 188 7.86 25.36 -6.95
CA ASN A 188 9.25 25.54 -7.36
C ASN A 188 9.65 24.62 -8.52
N ASP A 189 9.03 23.42 -8.59
CA ASP A 189 9.28 22.49 -9.68
C ASP A 189 8.40 22.81 -10.92
N ASP A 190 7.15 23.27 -10.69
CA ASP A 190 6.20 23.59 -11.74
C ASP A 190 5.32 24.78 -11.32
N PRO A 191 5.67 26.02 -11.72
CA PRO A 191 4.90 27.23 -11.36
C PRO A 191 3.47 27.27 -11.87
N GLU A 192 3.13 26.52 -12.94
CA GLU A 192 1.77 26.48 -13.49
C GLU A 192 0.78 25.82 -12.52
N LEU A 193 1.28 24.99 -11.60
CA LEU A 193 0.48 24.37 -10.56
C LEU A 193 -0.18 25.38 -9.60
N ARG A 194 0.29 26.63 -9.54
CA ARG A 194 -0.37 27.67 -8.72
C ARG A 194 -1.81 27.89 -9.15
N GLU A 195 -2.06 27.92 -10.45
CA GLU A 195 -3.42 28.07 -10.97
C GLU A 195 -4.26 26.83 -10.64
N VAL A 196 -3.70 25.62 -10.83
CA VAL A 196 -4.38 24.35 -10.51
C VAL A 196 -4.76 24.29 -9.03
N PHE A 197 -3.85 24.61 -8.13
CA PHE A 197 -4.10 24.55 -6.68
C PHE A 197 -5.01 25.68 -6.18
N SER A 198 -5.17 26.78 -6.93
CA SER A 198 -6.07 27.87 -6.56
C SER A 198 -7.55 27.47 -6.45
N VAL A 199 -7.96 26.40 -7.12
CA VAL A 199 -9.34 25.87 -7.09
C VAL A 199 -9.54 24.78 -6.03
N ILE A 200 -8.48 24.32 -5.38
CA ILE A 200 -8.55 23.32 -4.31
C ILE A 200 -8.94 24.02 -3.02
N ARG A 201 -10.01 23.53 -2.38
CA ARG A 201 -10.44 24.02 -1.07
C ARG A 201 -9.83 23.11 0.00
N TRP A 202 -9.06 23.74 0.87
CA TRP A 202 -8.33 23.09 1.98
C TRP A 202 -9.20 22.91 3.21
#